data_22bcb91a9ef7f686654d4c9396295125
#
_entry.id   22bcb91a9ef7f686654d4c9396295125
#
_cell.length_a   1.000
_cell.length_b   1.000
_cell.length_c   1.000
_cell.angle_alpha   90.00
_cell.angle_beta   90.00
_cell.angle_gamma   90.00
#
_symmetry.space_group_name_H-M   'P 1'
#
loop_
_entity.id
_entity.type
_entity.pdbx_description
1 polymer ?
#
loop_
_entity_poly.entity_id
_entity_poly.type
_entity_poly.pdbx_seq_one_letter_code
_entity_poly.pdbx_strand_id
1 'polypeptide(L)'
;MEDAVDRILQAQEEGEIVLIFGDRDVDGISSTTILYEYLKSINIDVRWKLPTGNDGYGLSTDAIDDFYKNNGTLIITVDCGISNNEEIKYAANLGIDVIVLDHHNPPEQLPTPAIIINPKCLDSGYPFPDISGAAVVYKVVTALRFSKTPLYKQELCLLTVKKVNEANTIECLKIQNLVKKDYLSETIIPNSTPFSKTRLLKFLQGQQIFVWDEALTTKLMKETFGNSIEFNFLDLRPEISKLIPQIQNISLLKLKTISKIAKYSLQEASEIQGFYNIFVTFINKQQQKQFPQDVKNEEKDLQLVALAALADIMPLVNENRILVYQGIDAMNKGKCRTGLTELLSKVGLLGERLTSSKLSWNIIPVLNATGRLGKPELGVNLFIT
;
A
#
# COMPACT_ATOMS: atom_id res chain seq x y z
N MET A 1 -8.48 -3.39 3.62
CA MET A 1 -7.50 -2.26 3.66
C MET A 1 -8.19 -0.96 4.06
N GLU A 2 -9.27 -0.54 3.37
CA GLU A 2 -10.00 0.70 3.71
C GLU A 2 -10.51 0.67 5.15
N ASP A 3 -11.18 -0.41 5.59
CA ASP A 3 -11.68 -0.54 6.96
C ASP A 3 -10.58 -0.42 8.03
N ALA A 4 -9.38 -0.96 7.77
CA ALA A 4 -8.26 -0.83 8.70
C ALA A 4 -7.74 0.60 8.78
N VAL A 5 -7.64 1.28 7.63
CA VAL A 5 -7.26 2.70 7.57
C VAL A 5 -8.27 3.55 8.32
N ASP A 6 -9.56 3.34 8.06
CA ASP A 6 -10.64 4.11 8.71
C ASP A 6 -10.67 3.90 10.22
N ARG A 7 -10.52 2.65 10.68
CA ARG A 7 -10.51 2.36 12.12
C ARG A 7 -9.30 2.99 12.83
N ILE A 8 -8.14 3.03 12.18
CA ILE A 8 -6.95 3.69 12.72
C ILE A 8 -7.14 5.22 12.76
N LEU A 9 -7.74 5.80 11.71
CA LEU A 9 -8.04 7.25 11.69
C LEU A 9 -9.09 7.61 12.73
N GLN A 10 -10.09 6.76 12.95
CA GLN A 10 -11.05 6.93 14.04
C GLN A 10 -10.35 6.95 15.40
N ALA A 11 -9.42 6.02 15.64
CA ALA A 11 -8.64 6.01 16.89
C ALA A 11 -7.85 7.31 17.09
N GLN A 12 -7.33 7.90 15.99
CA GLN A 12 -6.67 9.20 16.04
C GLN A 12 -7.64 10.33 16.41
N GLU A 13 -8.80 10.38 15.76
CA GLU A 13 -9.80 11.42 15.97
C GLU A 13 -10.41 11.38 17.38
N GLU A 14 -10.64 10.18 17.91
CA GLU A 14 -11.21 9.96 19.24
C GLU A 14 -10.17 9.97 20.37
N GLY A 15 -8.88 10.07 20.05
CA GLY A 15 -7.79 10.07 21.03
C GLY A 15 -7.64 8.76 21.79
N GLU A 16 -7.89 7.64 21.10
CA GLU A 16 -7.82 6.30 21.67
C GLU A 16 -6.38 5.86 21.96
N ILE A 17 -6.24 4.94 22.94
CA ILE A 17 -4.98 4.27 23.22
C ILE A 17 -4.90 3.02 22.34
N VAL A 18 -3.79 2.88 21.61
CA VAL A 18 -3.54 1.77 20.68
C VAL A 18 -2.38 0.90 21.17
N LEU A 19 -2.56 -0.43 21.14
CA LEU A 19 -1.49 -1.40 21.37
C LEU A 19 -1.09 -2.04 20.04
N ILE A 20 0.19 -1.98 19.69
CA ILE A 20 0.80 -2.85 18.68
C ILE A 20 1.31 -4.10 19.36
N PHE A 21 0.83 -5.27 18.96
CA PHE A 21 1.33 -6.55 19.43
C PHE A 21 2.02 -7.28 18.27
N GLY A 22 3.35 -7.41 18.34
CA GLY A 22 4.16 -8.03 17.28
C GLY A 22 4.75 -9.37 17.66
N ASP A 23 5.40 -10.07 16.70
CA ASP A 23 6.23 -11.22 16.98
C ASP A 23 7.66 -10.80 17.40
N ARG A 24 8.44 -11.74 17.93
CA ARG A 24 9.77 -11.52 18.54
C ARG A 24 10.94 -11.66 17.56
N ASP A 25 10.70 -12.04 16.32
CA ASP A 25 11.74 -12.17 15.30
C ASP A 25 11.95 -10.86 14.50
N VAL A 26 12.79 -10.91 13.47
CA VAL A 26 13.12 -9.70 12.68
C VAL A 26 11.93 -9.15 11.92
N ASP A 27 11.00 -10.00 11.45
CA ASP A 27 9.81 -9.53 10.75
C ASP A 27 8.85 -8.84 11.73
N GLY A 28 8.57 -9.44 12.88
CA GLY A 28 7.74 -8.84 13.92
C GLY A 28 8.33 -7.56 14.52
N ILE A 29 9.64 -7.53 14.80
CA ILE A 29 10.38 -6.33 15.25
C ILE A 29 10.27 -5.20 14.21
N SER A 30 10.49 -5.53 12.92
CA SER A 30 10.41 -4.57 11.82
C SER A 30 9.00 -4.03 11.64
N SER A 31 8.00 -4.91 11.66
CA SER A 31 6.56 -4.61 11.60
C SER A 31 6.13 -3.65 12.71
N THR A 32 6.50 -4.00 13.94
CA THR A 32 6.22 -3.18 15.13
C THR A 32 6.83 -1.79 15.02
N THR A 33 8.09 -1.71 14.59
CA THR A 33 8.81 -0.44 14.45
C THR A 33 8.16 0.47 13.42
N ILE A 34 7.87 -0.05 12.21
CA ILE A 34 7.27 0.73 11.12
C ILE A 34 5.92 1.31 11.56
N LEU A 35 5.06 0.48 12.15
CA LEU A 35 3.73 0.93 12.57
C LEU A 35 3.82 1.92 13.74
N TYR A 36 4.65 1.64 14.74
CA TYR A 36 4.83 2.49 15.90
C TYR A 36 5.30 3.90 15.52
N GLU A 37 6.33 4.01 14.71
CA GLU A 37 6.85 5.32 14.25
C GLU A 37 5.79 6.11 13.48
N TYR A 38 5.02 5.42 12.63
CA TYR A 38 3.96 6.08 11.88
C TYR A 38 2.82 6.57 12.79
N LEU A 39 2.26 5.70 13.64
CA LEU A 39 1.15 6.06 14.54
C LEU A 39 1.56 7.18 15.49
N LYS A 40 2.78 7.14 16.02
CA LYS A 40 3.32 8.22 16.84
C LYS A 40 3.47 9.54 16.07
N SER A 41 3.86 9.47 14.79
CA SER A 41 4.01 10.67 13.94
C SER A 41 2.69 11.39 13.65
N ILE A 42 1.57 10.70 13.79
CA ILE A 42 0.21 11.26 13.66
C ILE A 42 -0.47 11.49 15.02
N ASN A 43 0.30 11.50 16.12
CA ASN A 43 -0.11 11.81 17.50
C ASN A 43 -1.12 10.82 18.10
N ILE A 44 -1.10 9.54 17.72
CA ILE A 44 -1.82 8.48 18.44
C ILE A 44 -1.06 8.12 19.71
N ASP A 45 -1.76 7.93 20.84
CA ASP A 45 -1.19 7.31 22.05
C ASP A 45 -0.99 5.82 21.79
N VAL A 46 0.21 5.47 21.33
CA VAL A 46 0.55 4.14 20.88
C VAL A 46 1.60 3.49 21.79
N ARG A 47 1.32 2.26 22.19
CA ARG A 47 2.23 1.37 22.92
C ARG A 47 2.53 0.15 22.07
N TRP A 48 3.59 -0.57 22.38
CA TRP A 48 3.89 -1.83 21.73
C TRP A 48 4.32 -2.89 22.75
N LYS A 49 4.06 -4.15 22.41
CA LYS A 49 4.45 -5.32 23.20
C LYS A 49 4.86 -6.45 22.26
N LEU A 50 5.91 -7.16 22.62
CA LEU A 50 6.36 -8.36 21.95
C LEU A 50 6.40 -9.51 22.97
N PRO A 51 6.14 -10.77 22.57
CA PRO A 51 6.26 -11.92 23.46
C PRO A 51 7.71 -12.09 23.92
N THR A 52 7.89 -12.34 25.21
CA THR A 52 9.20 -12.46 25.86
C THR A 52 9.38 -13.86 26.48
N GLY A 53 10.60 -14.34 26.56
CA GLY A 53 10.92 -15.56 27.31
C GLY A 53 10.09 -16.77 26.88
N ASN A 54 9.26 -17.27 27.81
CA ASN A 54 8.40 -18.44 27.63
C ASN A 54 6.97 -18.10 27.14
N ASP A 55 6.71 -16.85 26.76
CA ASP A 55 5.42 -16.48 26.21
C ASP A 55 5.12 -17.30 24.95
N GLY A 56 3.86 -17.69 24.76
CA GLY A 56 3.38 -18.38 23.57
C GLY A 56 3.51 -17.50 22.33
N TYR A 57 3.24 -18.09 21.18
CA TYR A 57 3.16 -17.37 19.90
C TYR A 57 1.83 -16.61 19.79
N GLY A 58 1.86 -15.38 19.32
CA GLY A 58 0.69 -14.55 19.07
C GLY A 58 0.14 -13.84 20.29
N LEU A 59 -1.01 -13.18 20.11
CA LEU A 59 -1.67 -12.38 21.12
C LEU A 59 -2.07 -13.24 22.31
N SER A 60 -1.82 -12.75 23.54
CA SER A 60 -2.18 -13.46 24.79
C SER A 60 -3.27 -12.73 25.57
N THR A 61 -4.07 -13.49 26.32
CA THR A 61 -5.10 -12.92 27.22
C THR A 61 -4.50 -12.01 28.29
N ASP A 62 -3.30 -12.33 28.81
CA ASP A 62 -2.61 -11.48 29.79
C ASP A 62 -2.24 -10.11 29.17
N ALA A 63 -1.87 -10.07 27.88
CA ALA A 63 -1.59 -8.81 27.19
C ALA A 63 -2.88 -7.99 26.99
N ILE A 64 -4.00 -8.65 26.70
CA ILE A 64 -5.31 -8.01 26.54
C ILE A 64 -5.78 -7.45 27.90
N ASP A 65 -5.68 -8.21 28.99
CA ASP A 65 -6.06 -7.79 30.35
C ASP A 65 -5.25 -6.57 30.82
N ASP A 66 -3.94 -6.62 30.60
CA ASP A 66 -3.06 -5.51 30.93
C ASP A 66 -3.41 -4.24 30.14
N PHE A 67 -3.72 -4.40 28.87
CA PHE A 67 -4.12 -3.30 27.99
C PHE A 67 -5.50 -2.74 28.37
N TYR A 68 -6.47 -3.60 28.68
CA TYR A 68 -7.79 -3.21 29.14
C TYR A 68 -7.74 -2.38 30.43
N LYS A 69 -6.96 -2.83 31.44
CA LYS A 69 -6.74 -2.10 32.69
C LYS A 69 -6.15 -0.69 32.48
N ASN A 70 -5.48 -0.47 31.37
CA ASN A 70 -4.91 0.81 30.99
C ASN A 70 -5.80 1.61 30.02
N ASN A 71 -7.11 1.32 29.96
CA ASN A 71 -8.11 1.97 29.09
C ASN A 71 -7.79 1.89 27.59
N GLY A 72 -7.14 0.83 27.14
CA GLY A 72 -6.88 0.60 25.74
C GLY A 72 -8.12 0.11 25.01
N THR A 73 -8.31 0.52 23.75
CA THR A 73 -9.51 0.25 22.96
C THR A 73 -9.24 -0.38 21.60
N LEU A 74 -8.01 -0.29 21.09
CA LEU A 74 -7.62 -0.86 19.80
C LEU A 74 -6.31 -1.63 19.91
N ILE A 75 -6.32 -2.91 19.56
CA ILE A 75 -5.11 -3.74 19.38
C ILE A 75 -4.86 -3.93 17.90
N ILE A 76 -3.61 -3.72 17.48
CA ILE A 76 -3.16 -4.03 16.12
C ILE A 76 -2.08 -5.11 16.23
N THR A 77 -2.39 -6.33 15.82
CA THR A 77 -1.38 -7.38 15.72
C THR A 77 -0.59 -7.25 14.45
N VAL A 78 0.71 -7.45 14.50
CA VAL A 78 1.61 -7.37 13.35
C VAL A 78 2.49 -8.63 13.29
N ASP A 79 2.55 -9.24 12.11
CA ASP A 79 3.31 -10.48 11.88
C ASP A 79 2.82 -11.65 12.77
N CYS A 80 1.60 -11.57 13.23
CA CYS A 80 0.90 -12.59 14.01
C CYS A 80 -0.59 -12.24 14.09
N GLY A 81 -1.37 -13.13 14.73
CA GLY A 81 -2.77 -12.83 15.02
C GLY A 81 -3.78 -13.58 14.17
N ILE A 82 -3.41 -14.06 13.00
CA ILE A 82 -4.37 -14.72 12.10
C ILE A 82 -4.96 -16.02 12.70
N SER A 83 -4.30 -16.61 13.68
CA SER A 83 -4.74 -17.83 14.37
C SER A 83 -5.30 -17.58 15.78
N ASN A 84 -5.36 -16.32 16.24
CA ASN A 84 -5.77 -15.96 17.61
C ASN A 84 -7.30 -15.80 17.76
N ASN A 85 -8.07 -16.82 17.40
CA ASN A 85 -9.54 -16.76 17.44
C ASN A 85 -10.10 -16.49 18.83
N GLU A 86 -9.61 -17.18 19.86
CA GLU A 86 -10.17 -17.08 21.21
C GLU A 86 -9.74 -15.79 21.90
N GLU A 87 -8.49 -15.37 21.70
CA GLU A 87 -7.98 -14.10 22.26
C GLU A 87 -8.69 -12.89 21.63
N ILE A 88 -8.96 -12.93 20.33
CA ILE A 88 -9.69 -11.87 19.65
C ILE A 88 -11.15 -11.79 20.12
N LYS A 89 -11.83 -12.93 20.27
CA LYS A 89 -13.16 -12.95 20.90
C LYS A 89 -13.14 -12.40 22.32
N TYR A 90 -12.11 -12.75 23.07
CA TYR A 90 -11.94 -12.25 24.45
C TYR A 90 -11.75 -10.73 24.45
N ALA A 91 -10.91 -10.18 23.59
CA ALA A 91 -10.72 -8.73 23.44
C ALA A 91 -12.05 -8.03 23.09
N ALA A 92 -12.81 -8.58 22.14
CA ALA A 92 -14.11 -8.05 21.74
C ALA A 92 -15.13 -8.03 22.90
N ASN A 93 -15.15 -9.05 23.77
CA ASN A 93 -16.00 -9.09 24.95
C ASN A 93 -15.65 -7.99 25.98
N LEU A 94 -14.42 -7.49 25.95
CA LEU A 94 -13.97 -6.35 26.76
C LEU A 94 -14.16 -4.99 26.05
N GLY A 95 -14.74 -4.98 24.83
CA GLY A 95 -14.93 -3.77 24.05
C GLY A 95 -13.65 -3.26 23.34
N ILE A 96 -12.67 -4.14 23.14
CA ILE A 96 -11.43 -3.83 22.44
C ILE A 96 -11.54 -4.32 20.99
N ASP A 97 -11.37 -3.44 20.03
CA ASP A 97 -11.29 -3.79 18.62
C ASP A 97 -9.91 -4.36 18.28
N VAL A 98 -9.89 -5.28 17.29
CA VAL A 98 -8.63 -5.88 16.82
C VAL A 98 -8.47 -5.73 15.32
N ILE A 99 -7.29 -5.26 14.89
CA ILE A 99 -6.83 -5.30 13.51
C ILE A 99 -5.68 -6.30 13.42
N VAL A 100 -5.77 -7.24 12.49
CA VAL A 100 -4.74 -8.26 12.23
C VAL A 100 -4.00 -7.91 10.96
N LEU A 101 -2.70 -7.59 11.06
CA LEU A 101 -1.78 -7.35 9.95
C LEU A 101 -0.80 -8.51 9.87
N ASP A 102 -1.11 -9.52 9.08
CA ASP A 102 -0.40 -10.79 9.08
C ASP A 102 -0.15 -11.30 7.66
N HIS A 103 0.80 -12.22 7.49
CA HIS A 103 1.13 -12.85 6.23
C HIS A 103 1.19 -14.39 6.33
N HIS A 104 0.99 -14.93 7.52
CA HIS A 104 0.94 -16.38 7.74
C HIS A 104 -0.26 -17.01 7.05
N ASN A 105 -0.21 -18.32 6.83
CA ASN A 105 -1.31 -19.04 6.20
C ASN A 105 -2.56 -18.93 7.07
N PRO A 106 -3.69 -18.47 6.51
CA PRO A 106 -4.93 -18.35 7.27
C PRO A 106 -5.48 -19.72 7.65
N PRO A 107 -6.05 -19.85 8.86
CA PRO A 107 -6.79 -21.05 9.26
C PRO A 107 -8.10 -21.18 8.49
N GLU A 108 -8.78 -22.33 8.59
CA GLU A 108 -10.10 -22.56 7.99
C GLU A 108 -11.14 -21.54 8.46
N GLN A 109 -11.08 -21.16 9.73
CA GLN A 109 -11.94 -20.12 10.32
C GLN A 109 -11.09 -18.92 10.70
N LEU A 110 -11.33 -17.83 10.03
CA LEU A 110 -10.66 -16.56 10.35
C LEU A 110 -11.14 -16.02 11.70
N PRO A 111 -10.25 -15.32 12.45
CA PRO A 111 -10.61 -14.72 13.73
C PRO A 111 -11.69 -13.65 13.55
N THR A 112 -12.73 -13.74 14.40
CA THR A 112 -13.86 -12.81 14.41
C THR A 112 -14.26 -12.46 15.83
N PRO A 113 -14.63 -11.16 16.09
CA PRO A 113 -14.61 -10.05 15.15
C PRO A 113 -13.20 -9.44 15.04
N ALA A 114 -12.68 -9.28 13.83
CA ALA A 114 -11.43 -8.57 13.58
C ALA A 114 -11.43 -7.99 12.17
N ILE A 115 -10.71 -6.88 11.98
CA ILE A 115 -10.34 -6.40 10.64
C ILE A 115 -9.05 -7.11 10.23
N ILE A 116 -9.10 -7.90 9.16
CA ILE A 116 -7.95 -8.72 8.74
C ILE A 116 -7.35 -8.17 7.45
N ILE A 117 -6.05 -7.90 7.49
CA ILE A 117 -5.22 -7.59 6.34
C ILE A 117 -4.17 -8.69 6.22
N ASN A 118 -4.45 -9.64 5.35
CA ASN A 118 -3.54 -10.74 5.05
C ASN A 118 -3.61 -11.06 3.54
N PRO A 119 -2.49 -10.96 2.80
CA PRO A 119 -2.48 -11.16 1.35
C PRO A 119 -2.82 -12.59 0.93
N LYS A 120 -2.73 -13.57 1.83
CA LYS A 120 -3.04 -14.98 1.57
C LYS A 120 -4.51 -15.35 1.81
N CYS A 121 -5.31 -14.45 2.38
CA CYS A 121 -6.75 -14.67 2.46
C CYS A 121 -7.38 -14.71 1.06
N LEU A 122 -8.34 -15.60 0.85
CA LEU A 122 -9.00 -15.82 -0.45
C LEU A 122 -9.58 -14.53 -1.04
N ASP A 123 -10.15 -13.68 -0.19
CA ASP A 123 -10.80 -12.42 -0.58
C ASP A 123 -9.87 -11.22 -0.57
N SER A 124 -8.57 -11.42 -0.36
CA SER A 124 -7.60 -10.30 -0.27
C SER A 124 -7.52 -9.50 -1.57
N GLY A 125 -7.70 -10.16 -2.71
CA GLY A 125 -7.50 -9.58 -4.03
C GLY A 125 -6.07 -9.11 -4.30
N TYR A 126 -5.13 -9.40 -3.39
CA TYR A 126 -3.74 -8.98 -3.54
C TYR A 126 -3.00 -9.89 -4.54
N PRO A 127 -2.34 -9.32 -5.56
CA PRO A 127 -1.83 -10.11 -6.68
C PRO A 127 -0.58 -10.94 -6.38
N PHE A 128 0.13 -10.67 -5.27
CA PHE A 128 1.35 -11.35 -4.86
C PHE A 128 1.35 -11.64 -3.35
N PRO A 129 0.84 -12.80 -2.91
CA PRO A 129 0.59 -13.08 -1.49
C PRO A 129 1.85 -13.34 -0.66
N ASP A 130 2.99 -13.65 -1.28
CA ASP A 130 4.21 -14.05 -0.59
C ASP A 130 5.06 -12.84 -0.19
N ILE A 131 4.50 -11.93 0.61
CA ILE A 131 5.20 -10.79 1.22
C ILE A 131 5.33 -11.00 2.73
N SER A 132 6.33 -10.38 3.36
CA SER A 132 6.56 -10.46 4.81
C SER A 132 5.55 -9.64 5.61
N GLY A 133 5.42 -9.87 6.92
CA GLY A 133 4.58 -9.10 7.82
C GLY A 133 4.94 -7.60 7.79
N ALA A 134 6.22 -7.25 7.77
CA ALA A 134 6.67 -5.86 7.62
C ALA A 134 6.26 -5.25 6.28
N ALA A 135 6.18 -6.03 5.21
CA ALA A 135 5.66 -5.54 3.94
C ALA A 135 4.15 -5.30 4.01
N VAL A 136 3.38 -6.14 4.70
CA VAL A 136 1.95 -5.91 4.95
C VAL A 136 1.75 -4.60 5.72
N VAL A 137 2.47 -4.40 6.82
CA VAL A 137 2.43 -3.17 7.62
C VAL A 137 2.83 -1.95 6.78
N TYR A 138 3.91 -2.06 5.99
CA TYR A 138 4.33 -1.00 5.08
C TYR A 138 3.22 -0.59 4.09
N LYS A 139 2.44 -1.55 3.58
CA LYS A 139 1.29 -1.25 2.71
C LYS A 139 0.17 -0.52 3.45
N VAL A 140 -0.12 -0.90 4.69
CA VAL A 140 -1.10 -0.18 5.53
C VAL A 140 -0.63 1.24 5.81
N VAL A 141 0.64 1.43 6.18
CA VAL A 141 1.22 2.77 6.39
C VAL A 141 1.21 3.60 5.11
N THR A 142 1.46 2.99 3.94
CA THR A 142 1.35 3.67 2.65
C THR A 142 -0.09 4.12 2.37
N ALA A 143 -1.09 3.29 2.70
CA ALA A 143 -2.50 3.65 2.58
C ALA A 143 -2.91 4.78 3.56
N LEU A 144 -2.40 4.74 4.79
CA LEU A 144 -2.57 5.81 5.77
C LEU A 144 -1.92 7.14 5.32
N ARG A 145 -0.75 7.09 4.68
CA ARG A 145 -0.15 8.29 4.05
C ARG A 145 -1.01 8.81 2.91
N PHE A 146 -1.59 7.92 2.10
CA PHE A 146 -2.49 8.31 1.01
C PHE A 146 -3.81 8.92 1.52
N SER A 147 -4.32 8.46 2.68
CA SER A 147 -5.57 8.99 3.27
C SER A 147 -5.50 10.48 3.62
N LYS A 148 -4.28 11.06 3.75
CA LYS A 148 -4.09 12.51 3.92
C LYS A 148 -4.40 13.33 2.67
N THR A 149 -4.57 12.67 1.52
CA THR A 149 -4.84 13.35 0.25
C THR A 149 -6.34 13.53 0.02
N PRO A 150 -6.77 14.59 -0.71
CA PRO A 150 -8.17 14.79 -1.02
C PRO A 150 -8.76 13.71 -1.94
N LEU A 151 -7.91 12.82 -2.49
CA LEU A 151 -8.36 11.72 -3.36
C LEU A 151 -8.78 10.47 -2.57
N TYR A 152 -8.55 10.44 -1.27
CA TYR A 152 -8.97 9.30 -0.45
C TYR A 152 -10.48 9.12 -0.52
N LYS A 153 -10.92 7.92 -0.84
CA LYS A 153 -12.33 7.53 -1.06
C LYS A 153 -13.04 8.20 -2.24
N GLN A 154 -12.39 9.11 -2.98
CA GLN A 154 -13.01 9.66 -4.17
C GLN A 154 -13.00 8.64 -5.31
N GLU A 155 -14.17 8.40 -5.92
CA GLU A 155 -14.30 7.66 -7.15
C GLU A 155 -14.09 8.61 -8.34
N LEU A 156 -13.18 8.24 -9.24
CA LEU A 156 -12.80 9.00 -10.41
C LEU A 156 -12.96 8.11 -11.65
N CYS A 157 -13.24 8.71 -12.80
CA CYS A 157 -13.34 7.98 -14.05
C CYS A 157 -12.29 8.48 -15.05
N LEU A 158 -11.41 7.60 -15.52
CA LEU A 158 -10.56 7.85 -16.68
C LEU A 158 -11.33 7.42 -17.94
N LEU A 159 -11.30 8.26 -18.97
CA LEU A 159 -11.97 7.98 -20.24
C LEU A 159 -11.00 8.16 -21.40
N THR A 160 -11.04 7.22 -22.33
CA THR A 160 -10.34 7.31 -23.63
C THR A 160 -11.31 7.02 -24.76
N VAL A 161 -11.12 7.70 -25.89
CA VAL A 161 -11.87 7.44 -27.12
C VAL A 161 -10.87 7.26 -28.24
N LYS A 162 -11.04 6.17 -29.02
CA LYS A 162 -10.21 5.90 -30.19
C LYS A 162 -11.08 5.52 -31.39
N LYS A 163 -10.70 5.97 -32.54
CA LYS A 163 -11.34 5.58 -33.79
C LYS A 163 -10.79 4.22 -34.25
N VAL A 164 -11.68 3.27 -34.50
CA VAL A 164 -11.36 1.93 -35.01
C VAL A 164 -12.23 1.69 -36.23
N ASN A 165 -11.65 1.75 -37.41
CA ASN A 165 -12.36 1.72 -38.69
C ASN A 165 -13.42 2.83 -38.76
N GLU A 166 -14.69 2.47 -38.96
CA GLU A 166 -15.84 3.40 -39.02
C GLU A 166 -16.53 3.63 -37.68
N ALA A 167 -16.02 3.06 -36.60
CA ALA A 167 -16.59 3.16 -35.26
C ALA A 167 -15.63 3.84 -34.27
N ASN A 168 -16.20 4.39 -33.20
CA ASN A 168 -15.44 4.90 -32.07
C ASN A 168 -15.53 3.92 -30.89
N THR A 169 -14.39 3.48 -30.36
CA THR A 169 -14.32 2.70 -29.14
C THR A 169 -14.07 3.63 -27.96
N ILE A 170 -14.99 3.61 -27.00
CA ILE A 170 -14.95 4.40 -25.77
C ILE A 170 -14.64 3.45 -24.64
N GLU A 171 -13.54 3.70 -23.94
CA GLU A 171 -13.11 2.92 -22.78
C GLU A 171 -13.17 3.81 -21.53
N CYS A 172 -13.82 3.33 -20.48
CA CYS A 172 -13.99 4.00 -19.19
C CYS A 172 -13.45 3.11 -18.06
N LEU A 173 -12.66 3.69 -17.17
CA LEU A 173 -12.10 2.99 -16.03
C LEU A 173 -12.39 3.80 -14.76
N LYS A 174 -13.22 3.25 -13.87
CA LYS A 174 -13.42 3.79 -12.53
C LYS A 174 -12.30 3.37 -11.60
N ILE A 175 -11.80 4.32 -10.84
CA ILE A 175 -10.72 4.14 -9.86
C ILE A 175 -11.13 4.80 -8.54
N GLN A 176 -10.77 4.14 -7.45
CA GLN A 176 -10.90 4.66 -6.09
C GLN A 176 -9.68 4.22 -5.29
N ASN A 177 -9.11 5.12 -4.49
CA ASN A 177 -7.89 4.86 -3.73
C ASN A 177 -6.75 4.32 -4.62
N LEU A 178 -6.63 4.83 -5.84
CA LEU A 178 -5.70 4.40 -6.90
C LEU A 178 -5.88 2.95 -7.38
N VAL A 179 -6.96 2.27 -6.98
CA VAL A 179 -7.29 0.89 -7.39
C VAL A 179 -8.40 0.90 -8.43
N LYS A 180 -8.29 0.04 -9.43
CA LYS A 180 -9.35 -0.17 -10.44
C LYS A 180 -10.59 -0.77 -9.75
N LYS A 181 -11.74 -0.14 -9.94
CA LYS A 181 -13.03 -0.59 -9.38
C LYS A 181 -13.94 -1.21 -10.43
N ASP A 182 -14.07 -0.56 -11.57
CA ASP A 182 -14.96 -1.01 -12.64
C ASP A 182 -14.43 -0.58 -14.01
N TYR A 183 -14.78 -1.30 -15.05
CA TYR A 183 -14.35 -1.04 -16.42
C TYR A 183 -15.47 -1.26 -17.41
N LEU A 184 -15.63 -0.33 -18.33
CA LEU A 184 -16.57 -0.41 -19.43
C LEU A 184 -15.87 -0.09 -20.75
N SER A 185 -16.15 -0.89 -21.78
CA SER A 185 -15.77 -0.60 -23.17
C SER A 185 -16.99 -0.77 -24.08
N GLU A 186 -17.24 0.23 -24.91
CA GLU A 186 -18.28 0.20 -25.94
C GLU A 186 -17.71 0.70 -27.28
N THR A 187 -18.04 -0.01 -28.35
CA THR A 187 -17.73 0.39 -29.73
C THR A 187 -18.99 0.79 -30.43
N ILE A 188 -19.06 2.03 -30.87
CA ILE A 188 -20.28 2.64 -31.43
C ILE A 188 -19.99 3.26 -32.79
N ILE A 189 -20.82 2.94 -33.79
CA ILE A 189 -20.79 3.60 -35.09
C ILE A 189 -21.39 5.01 -34.91
N PRO A 190 -20.72 6.08 -35.40
CA PRO A 190 -21.22 7.45 -35.27
C PRO A 190 -22.69 7.58 -35.68
N ASN A 191 -23.45 8.26 -34.83
CA ASN A 191 -24.90 8.51 -34.99
C ASN A 191 -25.80 7.27 -35.08
N SER A 192 -25.30 6.06 -34.78
CA SER A 192 -26.12 4.83 -34.80
C SER A 192 -26.93 4.62 -33.54
N THR A 193 -26.43 5.07 -32.40
CA THR A 193 -27.03 4.83 -31.08
C THR A 193 -27.00 6.12 -30.25
N PRO A 194 -28.17 6.59 -29.76
CA PRO A 194 -28.20 7.73 -28.85
C PRO A 194 -27.47 7.42 -27.53
N PHE A 195 -26.79 8.40 -26.95
CA PHE A 195 -26.07 8.24 -25.68
C PHE A 195 -26.97 7.68 -24.56
N SER A 196 -28.23 8.09 -24.52
CA SER A 196 -29.23 7.63 -23.53
C SER A 196 -29.53 6.13 -23.58
N LYS A 197 -29.20 5.46 -24.67
CA LYS A 197 -29.40 4.00 -24.84
C LYS A 197 -28.10 3.20 -24.63
N THR A 198 -26.99 3.87 -24.33
CA THR A 198 -25.71 3.22 -24.06
C THR A 198 -25.56 2.92 -22.56
N ARG A 199 -24.70 1.95 -22.24
CA ARG A 199 -24.28 1.70 -20.83
C ARG A 199 -23.43 2.84 -20.28
N LEU A 200 -22.82 3.64 -21.17
CA LEU A 200 -22.02 4.81 -20.79
C LEU A 200 -22.79 5.82 -19.96
N LEU A 201 -24.11 6.05 -20.25
CA LEU A 201 -24.91 6.98 -19.48
C LEU A 201 -24.89 6.65 -17.98
N LYS A 202 -25.23 5.39 -17.63
CA LYS A 202 -25.25 4.94 -16.25
C LYS A 202 -23.86 4.89 -15.63
N PHE A 203 -22.85 4.48 -16.43
CA PHE A 203 -21.48 4.34 -15.96
C PHE A 203 -20.84 5.70 -15.61
N LEU A 204 -21.12 6.74 -16.42
CA LEU A 204 -20.52 8.07 -16.26
C LEU A 204 -21.35 9.01 -15.38
N GLN A 205 -22.58 8.64 -15.04
CA GLN A 205 -23.46 9.48 -14.23
C GLN A 205 -22.84 9.82 -12.86
N GLY A 206 -22.74 11.12 -12.55
CA GLY A 206 -22.18 11.60 -11.29
C GLY A 206 -20.65 11.48 -11.17
N GLN A 207 -19.96 11.07 -12.22
CA GLN A 207 -18.53 10.89 -12.21
C GLN A 207 -17.75 12.15 -12.59
N GLN A 208 -16.62 12.39 -11.93
CA GLN A 208 -15.61 13.30 -12.42
C GLN A 208 -14.78 12.58 -13.49
N ILE A 209 -14.86 13.06 -14.75
CA ILE A 209 -14.29 12.36 -15.91
C ILE A 209 -12.98 13.03 -16.31
N PHE A 210 -11.90 12.27 -16.23
CA PHE A 210 -10.58 12.70 -16.65
C PHE A 210 -10.21 12.13 -18.02
N VAL A 211 -9.63 12.97 -18.85
CA VAL A 211 -9.20 12.64 -20.21
C VAL A 211 -7.74 13.05 -20.42
N TRP A 212 -7.11 12.48 -21.44
CA TRP A 212 -5.74 12.82 -21.82
C TRP A 212 -5.65 14.04 -22.76
N ASP A 213 -6.67 14.24 -23.58
CA ASP A 213 -6.78 15.34 -24.55
C ASP A 213 -8.26 15.68 -24.66
N GLU A 214 -8.66 16.77 -24.02
CA GLU A 214 -10.06 17.21 -23.98
C GLU A 214 -10.60 17.54 -25.37
N ALA A 215 -9.81 18.26 -26.18
CA ALA A 215 -10.25 18.70 -27.50
C ALA A 215 -10.50 17.51 -28.44
N LEU A 216 -9.59 16.55 -28.46
CA LEU A 216 -9.75 15.32 -29.25
C LEU A 216 -10.91 14.46 -28.74
N THR A 217 -11.00 14.28 -27.42
CA THR A 217 -12.06 13.47 -26.79
C THR A 217 -13.43 14.08 -27.07
N THR A 218 -13.59 15.38 -26.87
CA THR A 218 -14.84 16.10 -27.15
C THR A 218 -15.23 15.99 -28.63
N LYS A 219 -14.27 16.12 -29.54
CA LYS A 219 -14.51 15.96 -30.98
C LYS A 219 -15.07 14.56 -31.28
N LEU A 220 -14.38 13.51 -30.83
CA LEU A 220 -14.79 12.13 -31.10
C LEU A 220 -16.13 11.77 -30.44
N MET A 221 -16.41 12.28 -29.23
CA MET A 221 -17.70 12.09 -28.55
C MET A 221 -18.84 12.79 -29.30
N LYS A 222 -18.62 14.01 -29.81
CA LYS A 222 -19.58 14.71 -30.66
C LYS A 222 -19.79 14.03 -32.01
N GLU A 223 -18.75 13.50 -32.61
CA GLU A 223 -18.86 12.67 -33.82
C GLU A 223 -19.71 11.40 -33.56
N THR A 224 -19.60 10.82 -32.36
CA THR A 224 -20.32 9.58 -31.98
C THR A 224 -21.79 9.84 -31.69
N PHE A 225 -22.11 10.87 -30.89
CA PHE A 225 -23.44 11.08 -30.28
C PHE A 225 -24.16 12.34 -30.76
N GLY A 226 -23.53 13.16 -31.58
CA GLY A 226 -24.06 14.45 -32.01
C GLY A 226 -23.70 15.62 -31.08
N ASN A 227 -24.07 16.83 -31.48
CA ASN A 227 -23.70 18.05 -30.77
C ASN A 227 -24.63 18.42 -29.59
N SER A 228 -25.71 17.69 -29.40
CA SER A 228 -26.71 17.97 -28.35
C SER A 228 -26.31 17.53 -26.93
N ILE A 229 -25.18 16.82 -26.79
CA ILE A 229 -24.69 16.32 -25.51
C ILE A 229 -23.43 17.10 -25.15
N GLU A 230 -23.46 17.71 -23.97
CA GLU A 230 -22.29 18.35 -23.39
C GLU A 230 -21.64 17.41 -22.38
N PHE A 231 -20.34 17.21 -22.50
CA PHE A 231 -19.54 16.45 -21.55
C PHE A 231 -18.59 17.41 -20.83
N ASN A 232 -18.51 17.28 -19.51
CA ASN A 232 -17.55 18.03 -18.72
C ASN A 232 -16.33 17.15 -18.50
N PHE A 233 -15.32 17.32 -19.32
CA PHE A 233 -14.04 16.61 -19.22
C PHE A 233 -12.98 17.46 -18.52
N LEU A 234 -12.11 16.81 -17.78
CA LEU A 234 -10.92 17.42 -17.19
C LEU A 234 -9.68 16.86 -17.88
N ASP A 235 -8.96 17.72 -18.63
CA ASP A 235 -7.70 17.35 -19.28
C ASP A 235 -6.58 17.25 -18.23
N LEU A 236 -6.05 16.04 -18.04
CA LEU A 236 -4.96 15.79 -17.08
C LEU A 236 -3.56 15.98 -17.70
N ARG A 237 -3.42 15.99 -19.00
CA ARG A 237 -2.11 16.10 -19.66
C ARG A 237 -1.35 17.37 -19.27
N PRO A 238 -1.94 18.57 -19.21
CA PRO A 238 -1.25 19.77 -18.78
C PRO A 238 -0.71 19.66 -17.35
N GLU A 239 -1.52 19.15 -16.41
CA GLU A 239 -1.14 19.02 -15.01
C GLU A 239 -0.04 17.96 -14.81
N ILE A 240 -0.18 16.82 -15.48
CA ILE A 240 0.83 15.75 -15.43
C ILE A 240 2.15 16.25 -16.04
N SER A 241 2.10 17.03 -17.12
CA SER A 241 3.29 17.56 -17.81
C SER A 241 4.10 18.53 -16.95
N LYS A 242 3.46 19.24 -15.99
CA LYS A 242 4.18 20.09 -15.03
C LYS A 242 5.12 19.29 -14.12
N LEU A 243 4.75 18.06 -13.76
CA LEU A 243 5.57 17.17 -12.92
C LEU A 243 6.41 16.18 -13.72
N ILE A 244 5.99 15.85 -14.93
CA ILE A 244 6.63 14.89 -15.82
C ILE A 244 6.76 15.52 -17.21
N PRO A 245 7.68 16.47 -17.44
CA PRO A 245 7.76 17.23 -18.70
C PRO A 245 7.98 16.37 -19.94
N GLN A 246 8.58 15.18 -19.80
CA GLN A 246 8.88 14.27 -20.88
C GLN A 246 7.64 13.79 -21.64
N ILE A 247 6.44 13.89 -21.04
CA ILE A 247 5.20 13.39 -21.64
C ILE A 247 4.37 14.47 -22.33
N GLN A 248 4.77 15.73 -22.28
CA GLN A 248 3.99 16.88 -22.77
C GLN A 248 3.43 16.70 -24.18
N ASN A 249 4.23 16.14 -25.09
CA ASN A 249 3.87 15.93 -26.49
C ASN A 249 3.68 14.45 -26.84
N ILE A 250 3.35 13.61 -25.83
CA ILE A 250 3.17 12.17 -26.05
C ILE A 250 1.68 11.84 -26.14
N SER A 251 1.27 11.16 -27.22
CA SER A 251 -0.08 10.61 -27.35
C SER A 251 -0.27 9.37 -26.48
N LEU A 252 -1.52 9.03 -26.14
CA LEU A 252 -1.82 7.80 -25.40
C LEU A 252 -1.31 6.54 -26.11
N LEU A 253 -1.41 6.51 -27.43
CA LEU A 253 -0.88 5.42 -28.25
C LEU A 253 0.62 5.21 -28.02
N LYS A 254 1.40 6.29 -27.96
CA LYS A 254 2.84 6.23 -27.67
C LYS A 254 3.10 5.95 -26.21
N LEU A 255 2.29 6.50 -25.31
CA LEU A 255 2.42 6.30 -23.86
C LEU A 255 2.28 4.82 -23.49
N LYS A 256 1.31 4.10 -24.08
CA LYS A 256 1.14 2.66 -23.84
C LYS A 256 2.38 1.84 -24.18
N THR A 257 3.14 2.25 -25.21
CA THR A 257 4.33 1.51 -25.67
C THR A 257 5.58 1.78 -24.84
N ILE A 258 5.71 2.98 -24.25
CA ILE A 258 6.86 3.36 -23.41
C ILE A 258 6.67 3.05 -21.93
N SER A 259 5.46 2.69 -21.51
CA SER A 259 5.17 2.28 -20.15
C SER A 259 6.03 1.09 -19.74
N LYS A 260 6.62 1.15 -18.54
CA LYS A 260 7.39 0.01 -18.00
C LYS A 260 6.54 -1.26 -17.92
N ILE A 261 5.25 -1.12 -17.64
CA ILE A 261 4.32 -2.25 -17.58
C ILE A 261 4.19 -2.91 -18.95
N ALA A 262 4.12 -2.13 -20.03
CA ALA A 262 4.07 -2.68 -21.40
C ALA A 262 5.29 -3.54 -21.75
N LYS A 263 6.45 -3.26 -21.15
CA LYS A 263 7.68 -4.05 -21.38
C LYS A 263 7.69 -5.41 -20.71
N TYR A 264 6.92 -5.57 -19.65
CA TYR A 264 6.93 -6.78 -18.80
C TYR A 264 5.59 -7.52 -18.80
N SER A 265 4.54 -6.95 -19.42
CA SER A 265 3.25 -7.64 -19.60
C SER A 265 3.32 -8.55 -20.81
N LEU A 266 2.75 -9.75 -20.68
CA LEU A 266 2.54 -10.69 -21.79
C LEU A 266 1.41 -10.23 -22.73
N GLN A 267 0.59 -9.27 -22.29
CA GLN A 267 -0.52 -8.70 -23.08
C GLN A 267 -0.15 -7.29 -23.57
N GLU A 268 -0.59 -6.94 -24.76
CA GLU A 268 -0.46 -5.60 -25.28
C GLU A 268 -1.23 -4.61 -24.40
N ALA A 269 -0.55 -3.58 -23.91
CA ALA A 269 -1.18 -2.56 -23.07
C ALA A 269 -2.19 -1.74 -23.89
N SER A 270 -3.41 -1.56 -23.37
CA SER A 270 -4.39 -0.64 -23.97
C SER A 270 -4.06 0.83 -23.64
N GLU A 271 -4.69 1.77 -24.37
CA GLU A 271 -4.51 3.20 -24.11
C GLU A 271 -5.01 3.59 -22.71
N ILE A 272 -6.14 3.03 -22.28
CA ILE A 272 -6.69 3.29 -20.95
C ILE A 272 -5.76 2.76 -19.83
N GLN A 273 -5.07 1.64 -20.06
CA GLN A 273 -4.05 1.16 -19.11
C GLN A 273 -2.84 2.09 -19.06
N GLY A 274 -2.37 2.56 -20.22
CA GLY A 274 -1.31 3.57 -20.28
C GLY A 274 -1.68 4.85 -19.52
N PHE A 275 -2.91 5.31 -19.69
CA PHE A 275 -3.44 6.47 -18.98
C PHE A 275 -3.52 6.23 -17.47
N TYR A 276 -4.07 5.10 -17.04
CA TYR A 276 -4.11 4.72 -15.62
C TYR A 276 -2.71 4.68 -14.98
N ASN A 277 -1.74 4.10 -15.65
CA ASN A 277 -0.38 4.00 -15.13
C ASN A 277 0.29 5.36 -14.95
N ILE A 278 0.12 6.28 -15.91
CA ILE A 278 0.67 7.63 -15.79
C ILE A 278 -0.09 8.44 -14.74
N PHE A 279 -1.39 8.23 -14.61
CA PHE A 279 -2.20 8.86 -13.57
C PHE A 279 -1.70 8.45 -12.17
N VAL A 280 -1.55 7.16 -11.89
CA VAL A 280 -1.01 6.68 -10.60
C VAL A 280 0.40 7.24 -10.36
N THR A 281 1.25 7.25 -11.39
CA THR A 281 2.61 7.82 -11.28
C THR A 281 2.56 9.32 -10.94
N PHE A 282 1.64 10.05 -11.55
CA PHE A 282 1.43 11.47 -11.29
C PHE A 282 0.99 11.74 -9.86
N ILE A 283 -0.02 11.03 -9.38
CA ILE A 283 -0.51 11.18 -8.00
C ILE A 283 0.59 10.86 -6.98
N ASN A 284 1.34 9.78 -7.18
CA ASN A 284 2.46 9.43 -6.31
C ASN A 284 3.53 10.54 -6.28
N LYS A 285 3.89 11.11 -7.46
CA LYS A 285 4.84 12.24 -7.51
C LYS A 285 4.30 13.51 -6.86
N GLN A 286 3.00 13.77 -7.00
CA GLN A 286 2.33 14.90 -6.36
C GLN A 286 2.36 14.75 -4.84
N GLN A 287 2.04 13.57 -4.33
CA GLN A 287 2.10 13.23 -2.91
C GLN A 287 3.54 13.37 -2.36
N GLN A 288 4.53 12.84 -3.06
CA GLN A 288 5.95 12.97 -2.68
C GLN A 288 6.40 14.44 -2.58
N LYS A 289 5.91 15.29 -3.48
CA LYS A 289 6.20 16.73 -3.46
C LYS A 289 5.49 17.44 -2.30
N GLN A 290 4.25 17.05 -2.01
CA GLN A 290 3.43 17.63 -0.95
C GLN A 290 3.92 17.22 0.44
N PHE A 291 4.36 15.96 0.60
CA PHE A 291 4.77 15.36 1.87
C PHE A 291 6.21 14.83 1.83
N PRO A 292 7.24 15.71 1.74
CA PRO A 292 8.64 15.28 1.59
C PRO A 292 9.17 14.51 2.80
N GLN A 293 8.56 14.68 3.98
CA GLN A 293 8.94 13.92 5.17
C GLN A 293 8.47 12.46 5.07
N ASP A 294 7.29 12.22 4.48
CA ASP A 294 6.79 10.86 4.26
C ASP A 294 7.73 10.06 3.33
N VAL A 295 8.35 10.73 2.33
CA VAL A 295 9.35 10.10 1.45
C VAL A 295 10.58 9.63 2.24
N LYS A 296 11.08 10.47 3.17
CA LYS A 296 12.23 10.10 4.01
C LYS A 296 11.89 8.96 4.97
N ASN A 297 10.68 8.97 5.51
CA ASN A 297 10.21 7.91 6.38
C ASN A 297 10.04 6.60 5.58
N GLU A 298 9.49 6.66 4.37
CA GLU A 298 9.35 5.52 3.47
C GLU A 298 10.71 4.86 3.16
N GLU A 299 11.76 5.65 2.90
CA GLU A 299 13.12 5.13 2.72
C GLU A 299 13.65 4.38 3.97
N LYS A 300 13.26 4.83 5.17
CA LYS A 300 13.60 4.14 6.43
C LYS A 300 12.78 2.86 6.61
N ASP A 301 11.48 2.90 6.27
CA ASP A 301 10.60 1.73 6.37
C ASP A 301 11.06 0.62 5.44
N LEU A 302 11.44 0.96 4.21
CA LEU A 302 11.93 0.01 3.22
C LEU A 302 13.21 -0.73 3.65
N GLN A 303 14.04 -0.14 4.52
CA GLN A 303 15.19 -0.82 5.11
C GLN A 303 14.73 -1.98 6.00
N LEU A 304 13.71 -1.75 6.83
CA LEU A 304 13.14 -2.76 7.71
C LEU A 304 12.39 -3.83 6.91
N VAL A 305 11.62 -3.43 5.90
CA VAL A 305 10.97 -4.38 4.97
C VAL A 305 11.98 -5.27 4.28
N ALA A 306 13.14 -4.73 3.89
CA ALA A 306 14.20 -5.53 3.29
C ALA A 306 14.80 -6.54 4.26
N LEU A 307 15.05 -6.15 5.51
CA LEU A 307 15.55 -7.06 6.56
C LEU A 307 14.54 -8.16 6.86
N ALA A 308 13.28 -7.81 7.01
CA ALA A 308 12.18 -8.72 7.27
C ALA A 308 12.03 -9.77 6.15
N ALA A 309 11.92 -9.33 4.90
CA ALA A 309 11.80 -10.23 3.75
C ALA A 309 13.00 -11.19 3.60
N LEU A 310 14.20 -10.76 3.98
CA LEU A 310 15.39 -11.61 3.98
C LEU A 310 15.42 -12.57 5.18
N ALA A 311 14.91 -12.15 6.34
CA ALA A 311 14.83 -12.96 7.55
C ALA A 311 13.87 -14.15 7.38
N ASP A 312 12.72 -13.89 6.80
CA ASP A 312 11.66 -14.87 6.52
C ASP A 312 11.87 -15.65 5.23
N ILE A 313 13.02 -15.44 4.59
CA ILE A 313 13.40 -16.15 3.34
C ILE A 313 12.29 -15.97 2.27
N MET A 314 11.68 -14.79 2.20
CA MET A 314 10.65 -14.51 1.20
C MET A 314 11.23 -14.65 -0.22
N PRO A 315 10.45 -15.15 -1.19
CA PRO A 315 10.91 -15.29 -2.57
C PRO A 315 11.28 -13.91 -3.16
N LEU A 316 12.54 -13.72 -3.59
CA LEU A 316 13.03 -12.44 -4.13
C LEU A 316 12.64 -12.27 -5.61
N VAL A 317 11.34 -12.39 -5.87
CA VAL A 317 10.71 -12.17 -7.18
C VAL A 317 9.65 -11.07 -7.06
N ASN A 318 9.10 -10.65 -8.17
CA ASN A 318 8.02 -9.66 -8.23
C ASN A 318 8.26 -8.47 -7.28
N GLU A 319 7.31 -8.18 -6.40
CA GLU A 319 7.34 -7.04 -5.50
C GLU A 319 8.46 -7.13 -4.46
N ASN A 320 8.70 -8.30 -3.87
CA ASN A 320 9.78 -8.47 -2.88
C ASN A 320 11.14 -8.07 -3.43
N ARG A 321 11.42 -8.40 -4.69
CA ARG A 321 12.68 -7.99 -5.34
C ARG A 321 12.82 -6.46 -5.38
N ILE A 322 11.72 -5.75 -5.62
CA ILE A 322 11.71 -4.28 -5.68
C ILE A 322 11.91 -3.71 -4.28
N LEU A 323 11.14 -4.18 -3.29
CA LEU A 323 11.20 -3.70 -1.91
C LEU A 323 12.59 -3.94 -1.29
N VAL A 324 13.13 -5.15 -1.43
CA VAL A 324 14.47 -5.49 -0.92
C VAL A 324 15.54 -4.67 -1.62
N TYR A 325 15.45 -4.50 -2.95
CA TYR A 325 16.39 -3.66 -3.69
C TYR A 325 16.37 -2.22 -3.19
N GLN A 326 15.18 -1.63 -3.02
CA GLN A 326 15.05 -0.25 -2.58
C GLN A 326 15.55 -0.05 -1.14
N GLY A 327 15.26 -0.98 -0.23
CA GLY A 327 15.77 -0.92 1.14
C GLY A 327 17.29 -1.01 1.21
N ILE A 328 17.91 -1.95 0.49
CA ILE A 328 19.37 -2.08 0.43
C ILE A 328 20.01 -0.85 -0.27
N ASP A 329 19.39 -0.34 -1.33
CA ASP A 329 19.87 0.86 -2.03
C ASP A 329 19.85 2.10 -1.13
N ALA A 330 18.79 2.27 -0.31
CA ALA A 330 18.71 3.34 0.67
C ALA A 330 19.86 3.25 1.72
N MET A 331 20.14 2.04 2.24
CA MET A 331 21.26 1.82 3.15
C MET A 331 22.61 2.18 2.49
N ASN A 332 22.82 1.73 1.25
CA ASN A 332 24.06 1.98 0.51
C ASN A 332 24.26 3.45 0.11
N LYS A 333 23.22 4.25 0.08
CA LYS A 333 23.24 5.70 -0.18
C LYS A 333 23.48 6.55 1.07
N GLY A 334 23.80 5.91 2.20
CA GLY A 334 24.07 6.60 3.46
C GLY A 334 22.81 7.11 4.18
N LYS A 335 21.63 6.58 3.82
CA LYS A 335 20.35 6.93 4.44
C LYS A 335 19.95 5.90 5.51
N CYS A 336 20.92 5.21 6.09
CA CYS A 336 20.69 4.16 7.05
C CYS A 336 20.09 4.71 8.34
N ARG A 337 19.23 3.91 9.00
CA ARG A 337 18.73 4.20 10.35
C ARG A 337 19.91 4.26 11.32
N THR A 338 19.84 5.13 12.32
CA THR A 338 20.93 5.34 13.30
C THR A 338 21.32 4.03 13.97
N GLY A 339 20.36 3.31 14.56
CA GLY A 339 20.66 2.03 15.22
C GLY A 339 21.17 0.96 14.27
N LEU A 340 20.69 0.92 13.03
CA LEU A 340 21.23 0.00 12.02
C LEU A 340 22.68 0.37 11.63
N THR A 341 22.99 1.66 11.56
CA THR A 341 24.38 2.13 11.32
C THR A 341 25.32 1.67 12.42
N GLU A 342 24.89 1.78 13.68
CA GLU A 342 25.65 1.29 14.82
C GLU A 342 25.85 -0.23 14.78
N LEU A 343 24.81 -0.96 14.42
CA LEU A 343 24.90 -2.42 14.25
C LEU A 343 25.88 -2.79 13.13
N LEU A 344 25.80 -2.13 11.98
CA LEU A 344 26.73 -2.32 10.87
C LEU A 344 28.19 -2.04 11.28
N SER A 345 28.41 -1.02 12.10
CA SER A 345 29.72 -0.70 12.67
C SER A 345 30.24 -1.85 13.57
N LYS A 346 29.37 -2.38 14.45
CA LYS A 346 29.76 -3.47 15.37
C LYS A 346 30.10 -4.77 14.68
N VAL A 347 29.43 -5.06 13.55
CA VAL A 347 29.72 -6.29 12.77
C VAL A 347 30.77 -6.07 11.66
N GLY A 348 31.38 -4.88 11.60
CA GLY A 348 32.47 -4.60 10.65
C GLY A 348 32.01 -4.37 9.20
N LEU A 349 30.76 -4.01 8.99
CA LEU A 349 30.18 -3.75 7.66
C LEU A 349 29.98 -2.26 7.34
N LEU A 350 30.35 -1.36 8.26
CA LEU A 350 30.20 0.07 8.04
C LEU A 350 31.13 0.54 6.90
N GLY A 351 30.56 1.24 5.92
CA GLY A 351 31.30 1.71 4.73
C GLY A 351 31.46 0.65 3.62
N GLU A 352 31.05 -0.59 3.87
CA GLU A 352 31.04 -1.61 2.83
C GLU A 352 29.75 -1.58 2.01
N ARG A 353 29.81 -1.99 0.74
CA ARG A 353 28.60 -2.18 -0.07
C ARG A 353 27.79 -3.34 0.50
N LEU A 354 26.59 -3.03 0.98
CA LEU A 354 25.63 -4.00 1.50
C LEU A 354 24.97 -4.78 0.36
N THR A 355 24.79 -6.08 0.59
CA THR A 355 24.06 -7.01 -0.29
C THR A 355 23.11 -7.84 0.55
N SER A 356 22.12 -8.47 -0.08
CA SER A 356 21.21 -9.40 0.60
C SER A 356 21.96 -10.45 1.40
N SER A 357 23.01 -11.05 0.81
CA SER A 357 23.83 -12.05 1.48
C SER A 357 24.52 -11.52 2.75
N LYS A 358 25.14 -10.33 2.69
CA LYS A 358 25.76 -9.71 3.88
C LYS A 358 24.76 -9.47 5.00
N LEU A 359 23.56 -8.94 4.65
CA LEU A 359 22.50 -8.70 5.63
C LEU A 359 22.00 -10.01 6.24
N SER A 360 21.74 -11.04 5.41
CA SER A 360 21.25 -12.35 5.87
C SER A 360 22.22 -13.07 6.80
N TRP A 361 23.53 -12.94 6.57
CA TRP A 361 24.52 -13.69 7.36
C TRP A 361 25.10 -12.91 8.54
N ASN A 362 25.10 -11.58 8.53
CA ASN A 362 25.77 -10.80 9.58
C ASN A 362 24.79 -9.97 10.43
N ILE A 363 23.66 -9.50 9.87
CA ILE A 363 22.73 -8.61 10.57
C ILE A 363 21.55 -9.38 11.13
N ILE A 364 20.87 -10.14 10.30
CA ILE A 364 19.63 -10.86 10.66
C ILE A 364 19.87 -11.84 11.84
N PRO A 365 20.94 -12.64 11.90
CA PRO A 365 21.17 -13.52 13.04
C PRO A 365 21.34 -12.77 14.36
N VAL A 366 21.96 -11.58 14.34
CA VAL A 366 22.13 -10.75 15.55
C VAL A 366 20.78 -10.21 16.04
N LEU A 367 19.94 -9.75 15.12
CA LEU A 367 18.59 -9.28 15.46
C LEU A 367 17.71 -10.43 15.98
N ASN A 368 17.71 -11.59 15.32
CA ASN A 368 16.96 -12.77 15.77
C ASN A 368 17.44 -13.30 17.12
N ALA A 369 18.70 -13.07 17.48
CA ALA A 369 19.23 -13.45 18.80
C ALA A 369 18.53 -12.70 19.93
N THR A 370 18.04 -11.49 19.72
CA THR A 370 17.30 -10.73 20.74
C THR A 370 16.02 -11.46 21.17
N GLY A 371 15.25 -11.98 20.23
CA GLY A 371 14.05 -12.78 20.49
C GLY A 371 14.38 -14.11 21.18
N ARG A 372 15.44 -14.81 20.74
CA ARG A 372 15.87 -16.08 21.34
C ARG A 372 16.39 -15.92 22.76
N LEU A 373 16.96 -14.77 23.09
CA LEU A 373 17.41 -14.40 24.44
C LEU A 373 16.30 -13.83 25.32
N GLY A 374 15.05 -13.80 24.82
CA GLY A 374 13.89 -13.26 25.55
C GLY A 374 13.90 -11.74 25.73
N LYS A 375 14.61 -11.02 24.86
CA LYS A 375 14.75 -9.56 24.89
C LYS A 375 14.49 -8.93 23.51
N PRO A 376 13.35 -9.25 22.85
CA PRO A 376 13.06 -8.73 21.51
C PRO A 376 12.89 -7.19 21.49
N GLU A 377 12.56 -6.59 22.63
CA GLU A 377 12.48 -5.14 22.81
C GLU A 377 13.79 -4.42 22.45
N LEU A 378 14.93 -5.09 22.56
CA LEU A 378 16.22 -4.50 22.14
C LEU A 378 16.25 -4.23 20.63
N GLY A 379 15.61 -5.10 19.83
CA GLY A 379 15.53 -4.94 18.38
C GLY A 379 14.65 -3.72 18.00
N VAL A 380 13.49 -3.59 18.61
CA VAL A 380 12.61 -2.44 18.38
C VAL A 380 13.30 -1.14 18.83
N ASN A 381 13.86 -1.13 20.05
CA ASN A 381 14.56 0.05 20.59
C ASN A 381 15.76 0.46 19.75
N LEU A 382 16.49 -0.49 19.15
CA LEU A 382 17.57 -0.21 18.21
C LEU A 382 17.08 0.56 16.99
N PHE A 383 15.90 0.24 16.50
CA PHE A 383 15.39 0.85 15.26
C PHE A 383 14.67 2.17 15.46
N ILE A 384 14.03 2.41 16.60
CA ILE A 384 13.34 3.68 16.90
C ILE A 384 14.26 4.77 17.43
N THR A 385 15.55 4.51 17.59
CA THR A 385 16.56 5.45 18.13
C THR A 385 16.98 6.51 17.09
#